data_72ef532105cf10c49196279db516b103
#
_entry.id   72ef532105cf10c49196279db516b103
#
_cell.length_a   1.000
_cell.length_b   1.000
_cell.length_c   1.000
_cell.angle_alpha   90.00
_cell.angle_beta   90.00
_cell.angle_gamma   90.00
#
_symmetry.space_group_name_H-M   'P 1'
#
loop_
_entity.id
_entity.type
_entity.pdbx_description
1 polymer ?
#
loop_
_entity_poly.entity_id
_entity_poly.type
_entity_poly.pdbx_seq_one_letter_code
_entity_poly.pdbx_strand_id
1 'polypeptide(L)'
;LFPDVTYSFYDVWADLYRIPYECQKLDEDFKLVKEDYYKENGGVIFPNPNAPTGIYEDLSVVEDIIAHNQDVIVIVDEAYIDFAGRSALELIDKYDNLIVVQTFSKARSMAGMRIGYAISNPTLIKYLNDAKYSFNSYTMNQTSIVCGVEAVKDREYFENGVRKIVETREWAKEELTKLGFTYLDSGSNFIFAKHPEYDAKELFEALKA
;
A
#
# COMPACT_ATOMS: atom_id res chain seq x y z
N LEU A 1 8.76 -5.89 11.30
CA LEU A 1 8.37 -6.99 10.40
C LEU A 1 7.68 -6.44 9.16
N PHE A 2 7.86 -7.06 8.00
CA PHE A 2 7.13 -6.78 6.77
C PHE A 2 7.16 -7.99 5.83
N PRO A 3 6.27 -8.09 4.80
CA PRO A 3 6.25 -9.21 3.86
C PRO A 3 7.53 -9.31 3.02
N ASP A 4 7.91 -10.51 2.58
CA ASP A 4 9.10 -10.75 1.77
C ASP A 4 8.93 -10.31 0.30
N VAL A 5 7.71 -10.40 -0.23
CA VAL A 5 7.34 -9.89 -1.56
C VAL A 5 6.43 -8.69 -1.39
N THR A 6 7.03 -7.50 -1.27
CA THR A 6 6.31 -6.25 -0.97
C THR A 6 6.98 -5.03 -1.59
N TYR A 7 6.58 -3.83 -1.18
CA TYR A 7 7.14 -2.57 -1.65
C TYR A 7 8.63 -2.48 -1.32
N SER A 8 9.44 -2.36 -2.36
CA SER A 8 10.90 -2.49 -2.32
C SER A 8 11.67 -1.40 -1.55
N PHE A 9 10.97 -0.48 -0.89
CA PHE A 9 11.61 0.58 -0.09
C PHE A 9 11.57 0.33 1.41
N TYR A 10 10.86 -0.69 1.90
CA TYR A 10 10.82 -0.95 3.34
C TYR A 10 12.19 -1.38 3.88
N ASP A 11 12.87 -2.28 3.17
CA ASP A 11 14.24 -2.68 3.47
C ASP A 11 15.24 -1.51 3.31
N VAL A 12 15.09 -0.71 2.25
CA VAL A 12 15.94 0.47 2.02
C VAL A 12 15.82 1.47 3.18
N TRP A 13 14.61 1.72 3.69
CA TRP A 13 14.43 2.59 4.84
C TRP A 13 14.96 1.96 6.13
N ALA A 14 14.74 0.68 6.33
CA ALA A 14 15.28 -0.04 7.49
C ALA A 14 16.81 0.03 7.51
N ASP A 15 17.45 -0.22 6.39
CA ASP A 15 18.92 -0.13 6.24
C ASP A 15 19.42 1.30 6.46
N LEU A 16 18.76 2.30 5.87
CA LEU A 16 19.11 3.72 6.04
C LEU A 16 19.12 4.15 7.50
N TYR A 17 18.08 3.74 8.23
CA TYR A 17 17.93 4.05 9.65
C TYR A 17 18.58 3.03 10.58
N ARG A 18 19.23 1.99 10.04
CA ARG A 18 19.87 0.90 10.80
C ARG A 18 18.90 0.18 11.73
N ILE A 19 17.68 -0.03 11.26
CA ILE A 19 16.65 -0.76 11.99
C ILE A 19 16.75 -2.24 11.59
N PRO A 20 17.04 -3.14 12.52
CA PRO A 20 16.99 -4.57 12.23
C PRO A 20 15.60 -4.97 11.77
N TYR A 21 15.49 -5.77 10.72
CA TYR A 21 14.21 -6.21 10.19
C TYR A 21 14.18 -7.70 9.87
N GLU A 22 13.01 -8.25 9.79
CA GLU A 22 12.76 -9.61 9.36
C GLU A 22 11.58 -9.63 8.39
N CYS A 23 11.78 -10.29 7.24
CA CYS A 23 10.75 -10.47 6.24
C CYS A 23 9.90 -11.72 6.57
N GLN A 24 8.59 -11.58 6.55
CA GLN A 24 7.63 -12.66 6.73
C GLN A 24 7.22 -13.20 5.36
N LYS A 25 7.25 -14.51 5.18
CA LYS A 25 6.89 -15.13 3.90
C LYS A 25 5.39 -14.99 3.65
N LEU A 26 5.04 -14.60 2.43
CA LEU A 26 3.68 -14.76 1.97
C LEU A 26 3.38 -16.25 1.70
N ASP A 27 2.12 -16.63 1.78
CA ASP A 27 1.69 -17.99 1.43
C ASP A 27 1.78 -18.26 -0.09
N GLU A 28 1.32 -19.46 -0.51
CA GLU A 28 1.34 -19.87 -1.92
C GLU A 28 0.43 -19.01 -2.82
N ASP A 29 -0.57 -18.34 -2.24
CA ASP A 29 -1.48 -17.40 -2.89
C ASP A 29 -1.03 -15.94 -2.74
N PHE A 30 0.19 -15.71 -2.24
CA PHE A 30 0.76 -14.40 -1.94
C PHE A 30 -0.02 -13.58 -0.89
N LYS A 31 -0.70 -14.24 0.04
CA LYS A 31 -1.40 -13.63 1.16
C LYS A 31 -0.53 -13.56 2.41
N LEU A 32 -0.88 -12.64 3.31
CA LEU A 32 -0.26 -12.56 4.62
C LEU A 32 -0.58 -13.78 5.47
N VAL A 33 0.45 -14.42 6.04
CA VAL A 33 0.29 -15.41 7.11
C VAL A 33 0.30 -14.65 8.43
N LYS A 34 -0.87 -14.28 8.92
CA LYS A 34 -1.04 -13.37 10.05
C LYS A 34 -0.33 -13.83 11.33
N GLU A 35 -0.26 -15.14 11.55
CA GLU A 35 0.42 -15.78 12.69
C GLU A 35 1.92 -15.46 12.74
N ASP A 36 2.56 -15.22 11.59
CA ASP A 36 3.99 -14.86 11.51
C ASP A 36 4.28 -13.47 12.07
N TYR A 37 3.24 -12.65 12.26
CA TYR A 37 3.33 -11.31 12.84
C TYR A 37 3.06 -11.26 14.35
N TYR A 38 2.76 -12.41 15.02
CA TYR A 38 2.44 -12.45 16.45
C TYR A 38 3.66 -12.51 17.36
N LYS A 39 4.82 -12.80 16.80
CA LYS A 39 6.06 -12.85 17.58
C LYS A 39 6.47 -11.46 18.08
N GLU A 40 7.27 -11.43 19.15
CA GLU A 40 7.88 -10.20 19.66
C GLU A 40 8.65 -9.46 18.56
N ASN A 41 8.38 -8.18 18.40
CA ASN A 41 8.97 -7.34 17.37
C ASN A 41 8.98 -5.87 17.77
N GLY A 42 9.69 -5.02 17.02
CA GLY A 42 9.76 -3.58 17.24
C GLY A 42 8.79 -2.74 16.42
N GLY A 43 7.97 -3.38 15.57
CA GLY A 43 6.96 -2.75 14.72
C GLY A 43 6.65 -3.57 13.48
N VAL A 44 5.48 -3.34 12.93
CA VAL A 44 4.98 -4.03 11.74
C VAL A 44 4.62 -3.00 10.67
N ILE A 45 4.99 -3.28 9.42
CA ILE A 45 4.52 -2.51 8.26
C ILE A 45 4.15 -3.46 7.12
N PHE A 46 2.99 -3.28 6.54
CA PHE A 46 2.58 -4.00 5.34
C PHE A 46 1.62 -3.16 4.49
N PRO A 47 1.65 -3.33 3.16
CA PRO A 47 0.70 -2.64 2.28
C PRO A 47 -0.60 -3.44 2.19
N ASN A 48 -1.71 -2.72 2.11
CA ASN A 48 -3.01 -3.32 1.79
C ASN A 48 -3.84 -2.39 0.89
N PRO A 49 -3.99 -2.72 -0.40
CA PRO A 49 -3.45 -3.86 -1.16
C PRO A 49 -1.93 -3.90 -1.27
N ASN A 50 -1.36 -5.13 -1.30
CA ASN A 50 0.08 -5.32 -1.42
C ASN A 50 0.59 -4.95 -2.82
N ALA A 51 1.77 -4.38 -2.90
CA ALA A 51 2.52 -4.17 -4.15
C ALA A 51 3.83 -4.98 -4.08
N PRO A 52 4.14 -5.86 -5.06
CA PRO A 52 3.61 -5.88 -6.43
C PRO A 52 2.46 -6.87 -6.68
N THR A 53 1.98 -7.61 -5.69
CA THR A 53 1.04 -8.71 -5.90
C THR A 53 -0.38 -8.23 -6.25
N GLY A 54 -0.77 -7.06 -5.77
CA GLY A 54 -2.12 -6.51 -5.89
C GLY A 54 -3.12 -7.11 -4.88
N ILE A 55 -2.71 -8.07 -4.08
CA ILE A 55 -3.59 -8.76 -3.13
C ILE A 55 -4.11 -7.77 -2.08
N TYR A 56 -5.43 -7.77 -1.92
CA TYR A 56 -6.12 -7.10 -0.85
C TYR A 56 -6.49 -8.11 0.25
N GLU A 57 -6.02 -7.87 1.45
CA GLU A 57 -6.39 -8.64 2.62
C GLU A 57 -7.69 -8.12 3.22
N ASP A 58 -8.56 -9.04 3.64
CA ASP A 58 -9.77 -8.68 4.37
C ASP A 58 -9.43 -7.91 5.64
N LEU A 59 -10.29 -6.96 6.00
CA LEU A 59 -10.08 -6.13 7.18
C LEU A 59 -9.94 -6.93 8.46
N SER A 60 -10.53 -8.14 8.54
CA SER A 60 -10.39 -9.03 9.69
C SER A 60 -8.97 -9.57 9.86
N VAL A 61 -8.23 -9.82 8.76
CA VAL A 61 -6.82 -10.22 8.81
C VAL A 61 -5.95 -9.05 9.27
N VAL A 62 -6.21 -7.86 8.73
CA VAL A 62 -5.53 -6.62 9.14
C VAL A 62 -5.77 -6.34 10.62
N GLU A 63 -7.01 -6.43 11.07
CA GLU A 63 -7.39 -6.22 12.47
C GLU A 63 -6.72 -7.21 13.41
N ASP A 64 -6.65 -8.48 13.02
CA ASP A 64 -6.04 -9.54 13.81
C ASP A 64 -4.53 -9.27 14.03
N ILE A 65 -3.80 -8.85 12.99
CA ILE A 65 -2.39 -8.45 13.12
C ILE A 65 -2.24 -7.25 14.06
N ILE A 66 -3.09 -6.23 13.95
CA ILE A 66 -3.05 -5.05 14.82
C ILE A 66 -3.31 -5.44 16.28
N ALA A 67 -4.30 -6.29 16.51
CA ALA A 67 -4.70 -6.72 17.84
C ALA A 67 -3.62 -7.55 18.59
N HIS A 68 -2.80 -8.30 17.85
CA HIS A 68 -1.70 -9.08 18.41
C HIS A 68 -0.41 -8.28 18.61
N ASN A 69 -0.37 -7.00 18.18
CA ASN A 69 0.82 -6.16 18.22
C ASN A 69 0.60 -4.85 19.01
N GLN A 70 -0.21 -4.86 20.08
CA GLN A 70 -0.61 -3.64 20.77
C GLN A 70 0.52 -2.89 21.48
N ASP A 71 1.64 -3.55 21.75
CA ASP A 71 2.82 -2.94 22.38
C ASP A 71 3.77 -2.26 21.39
N VAL A 72 3.51 -2.38 20.08
CA VAL A 72 4.31 -1.79 19.01
C VAL A 72 3.43 -1.14 17.96
N ILE A 73 4.02 -0.30 17.10
CA ILE A 73 3.28 0.38 16.03
C ILE A 73 3.05 -0.57 14.86
N VAL A 74 1.82 -0.60 14.37
CA VAL A 74 1.45 -1.25 13.11
C VAL A 74 1.12 -0.18 12.07
N ILE A 75 1.86 -0.18 10.96
CA ILE A 75 1.65 0.72 9.83
C ILE A 75 0.97 -0.06 8.71
N VAL A 76 -0.22 0.34 8.34
CA VAL A 76 -0.93 -0.18 7.17
C VAL A 76 -0.75 0.82 6.02
N ASP A 77 0.01 0.42 5.00
CA ASP A 77 0.24 1.23 3.80
C ASP A 77 -0.88 1.03 2.79
N GLU A 78 -1.77 1.99 2.73
CA GLU A 78 -2.96 1.99 1.88
C GLU A 78 -2.78 2.80 0.59
N ALA A 79 -1.60 2.76 -0.01
CA ALA A 79 -1.35 3.49 -1.25
C ALA A 79 -2.31 3.13 -2.39
N TYR A 80 -2.95 1.97 -2.36
CA TYR A 80 -3.84 1.45 -3.39
C TYR A 80 -5.28 1.19 -2.93
N ILE A 81 -5.63 1.52 -1.69
CA ILE A 81 -6.92 1.16 -1.09
C ILE A 81 -8.14 1.68 -1.87
N ASP A 82 -8.01 2.82 -2.53
CA ASP A 82 -9.09 3.41 -3.33
C ASP A 82 -9.57 2.52 -4.48
N PHE A 83 -8.78 1.51 -4.88
CA PHE A 83 -9.12 0.56 -5.95
C PHE A 83 -9.66 -0.78 -5.43
N ALA A 84 -9.72 -0.97 -4.12
CA ALA A 84 -10.03 -2.24 -3.47
C ALA A 84 -11.31 -2.18 -2.62
N GLY A 85 -11.19 -2.41 -1.33
CA GLY A 85 -12.27 -2.65 -0.42
C GLY A 85 -12.31 -1.69 0.77
N ARG A 86 -12.49 -2.25 1.95
CA ARG A 86 -12.60 -1.50 3.21
C ARG A 86 -11.20 -1.07 3.69
N SER A 87 -11.12 0.15 4.18
CA SER A 87 -9.88 0.72 4.72
C SER A 87 -9.69 0.36 6.21
N ALA A 88 -8.45 0.19 6.64
CA ALA A 88 -8.07 0.09 8.05
C ALA A 88 -8.41 1.36 8.85
N LEU A 89 -8.80 2.45 8.19
CA LEU A 89 -9.35 3.63 8.86
C LEU A 89 -10.59 3.32 9.71
N GLU A 90 -11.34 2.25 9.38
CA GLU A 90 -12.46 1.81 10.19
C GLU A 90 -12.04 1.30 11.60
N LEU A 91 -10.76 1.00 11.78
CA LEU A 91 -10.17 0.50 13.02
C LEU A 91 -9.44 1.60 13.83
N ILE A 92 -9.34 2.82 13.30
CA ILE A 92 -8.47 3.87 13.85
C ILE A 92 -8.85 4.29 15.29
N ASP A 93 -10.15 4.29 15.59
CA ASP A 93 -10.65 4.63 16.92
C ASP A 93 -10.60 3.44 17.90
N LYS A 94 -10.28 2.24 17.40
CA LYS A 94 -10.24 1.01 18.20
C LYS A 94 -8.84 0.66 18.68
N TYR A 95 -7.81 1.06 17.92
CA TYR A 95 -6.42 0.64 18.15
C TYR A 95 -5.46 1.84 18.20
N ASP A 96 -4.89 2.10 19.37
CA ASP A 96 -3.96 3.21 19.60
C ASP A 96 -2.59 3.01 18.92
N ASN A 97 -2.26 1.80 18.50
CA ASN A 97 -1.01 1.44 17.84
C ASN A 97 -1.08 1.47 16.30
N LEU A 98 -2.23 1.82 15.72
CA LEU A 98 -2.44 1.85 14.27
C LEU A 98 -2.04 3.19 13.65
N ILE A 99 -1.25 3.11 12.57
CA ILE A 99 -1.03 4.20 11.62
C ILE A 99 -1.47 3.74 10.24
N VAL A 100 -2.37 4.49 9.61
CA VAL A 100 -2.74 4.28 8.21
C VAL A 100 -2.06 5.35 7.37
N VAL A 101 -1.35 4.95 6.30
CA VAL A 101 -0.74 5.89 5.36
C VAL A 101 -1.38 5.78 3.99
N GLN A 102 -1.65 6.92 3.38
CA GLN A 102 -2.28 7.03 2.07
C GLN A 102 -1.57 8.08 1.20
N THR A 103 -1.84 8.08 -0.09
CA THR A 103 -1.15 8.94 -1.05
C THR A 103 -2.08 9.48 -2.14
N PHE A 104 -1.75 10.64 -2.67
CA PHE A 104 -2.38 11.20 -3.87
C PHE A 104 -1.74 10.67 -5.17
N SER A 105 -0.64 9.93 -5.04
CA SER A 105 0.17 9.50 -6.20
C SER A 105 -0.53 8.48 -7.11
N LYS A 106 -1.53 7.76 -6.60
CA LYS A 106 -2.17 6.64 -7.30
C LYS A 106 -3.58 7.02 -7.79
N ALA A 107 -4.59 6.85 -6.96
CA ALA A 107 -5.98 7.06 -7.34
C ALA A 107 -6.30 8.52 -7.74
N ARG A 108 -5.59 9.50 -7.17
CA ARG A 108 -5.75 10.92 -7.54
C ARG A 108 -4.85 11.37 -8.69
N SER A 109 -4.04 10.46 -9.28
CA SER A 109 -3.15 10.74 -10.42
C SER A 109 -2.17 11.91 -10.20
N MET A 110 -1.77 12.16 -8.95
CA MET A 110 -0.95 13.32 -8.54
C MET A 110 0.46 12.92 -8.07
N ALA A 111 1.05 11.88 -8.66
CA ALA A 111 2.37 11.39 -8.26
C ALA A 111 3.47 12.49 -8.27
N GLY A 112 3.43 13.40 -9.25
CA GLY A 112 4.37 14.52 -9.37
C GLY A 112 4.22 15.57 -8.27
N MET A 113 3.07 15.65 -7.59
CA MET A 113 2.82 16.62 -6.52
C MET A 113 3.41 16.21 -5.17
N ARG A 114 3.84 14.97 -5.01
CA ARG A 114 4.48 14.44 -3.80
C ARG A 114 3.64 14.62 -2.53
N ILE A 115 2.33 14.31 -2.59
CA ILE A 115 1.40 14.40 -1.48
C ILE A 115 1.14 13.00 -0.92
N GLY A 116 1.42 12.84 0.36
CA GLY A 116 1.05 11.68 1.17
C GLY A 116 0.64 12.14 2.57
N TYR A 117 -0.09 11.31 3.27
CA TYR A 117 -0.57 11.62 4.61
C TYR A 117 -0.70 10.36 5.46
N ALA A 118 -0.58 10.57 6.78
CA ALA A 118 -0.79 9.55 7.78
C ALA A 118 -1.99 9.92 8.64
N ILE A 119 -2.76 8.93 9.04
CA ILE A 119 -3.91 9.05 9.93
C ILE A 119 -3.67 8.11 11.11
N SER A 120 -3.81 8.65 12.33
CA SER A 120 -3.66 7.91 13.57
C SER A 120 -4.22 8.73 14.73
N ASN A 121 -4.08 8.23 15.97
CA ASN A 121 -4.42 8.99 17.15
C ASN A 121 -3.50 10.22 17.33
N PRO A 122 -3.92 11.22 18.13
CA PRO A 122 -3.16 12.47 18.30
C PRO A 122 -1.73 12.28 18.81
N THR A 123 -1.47 11.25 19.62
CA THR A 123 -0.14 11.00 20.19
C THR A 123 0.84 10.56 19.10
N LEU A 124 0.47 9.59 18.25
CA LEU A 124 1.31 9.14 17.15
C LEU A 124 1.49 10.23 16.10
N ILE A 125 0.42 11.00 15.79
CA ILE A 125 0.52 12.14 14.88
C ILE A 125 1.46 13.22 15.42
N LYS A 126 1.47 13.43 16.73
CA LYS A 126 2.45 14.36 17.36
C LYS A 126 3.89 13.89 17.11
N TYR A 127 4.20 12.60 17.31
CA TYR A 127 5.55 12.07 17.06
C TYR A 127 5.95 12.17 15.58
N LEU A 128 5.03 11.89 14.65
CA LEU A 128 5.28 12.09 13.23
C LEU A 128 5.57 13.55 12.89
N ASN A 129 4.85 14.50 13.50
CA ASN A 129 5.11 15.93 13.34
C ASN A 129 6.46 16.34 13.96
N ASP A 130 6.79 15.85 15.14
CA ASP A 130 8.08 16.12 15.78
C ASP A 130 9.25 15.67 14.88
N ALA A 131 9.15 14.46 14.30
CA ALA A 131 10.11 13.95 13.32
C ALA A 131 10.16 14.81 12.05
N LYS A 132 8.99 15.13 11.47
CA LYS A 132 8.87 15.98 10.29
C LYS A 132 9.50 17.36 10.50
N TYR A 133 9.18 18.03 11.60
CA TYR A 133 9.72 19.35 11.89
C TYR A 133 11.22 19.35 12.24
N SER A 134 11.73 18.23 12.73
CA SER A 134 13.17 18.06 12.98
C SER A 134 13.98 17.78 11.70
N PHE A 135 13.36 17.16 10.69
CA PHE A 135 14.02 16.73 9.47
C PHE A 135 13.75 17.66 8.28
N ASN A 136 12.48 17.92 7.97
CA ASN A 136 12.06 18.79 6.86
C ASN A 136 10.69 19.40 7.14
N SER A 137 10.65 20.59 7.76
CA SER A 137 9.41 21.27 8.14
C SER A 137 8.61 21.81 6.96
N TYR A 138 9.26 22.09 5.82
CA TYR A 138 8.65 22.67 4.61
C TYR A 138 8.57 21.70 3.45
N THR A 139 7.99 20.52 3.71
CA THR A 139 7.94 19.41 2.73
C THR A 139 7.08 19.69 1.51
N MET A 140 6.01 20.48 1.64
CA MET A 140 5.06 20.74 0.57
C MET A 140 5.24 22.14 -0.01
N ASN A 141 5.35 22.21 -1.34
CA ASN A 141 5.33 23.50 -2.05
C ASN A 141 3.90 24.03 -2.23
N GLN A 142 3.78 25.33 -2.52
CA GLN A 142 2.49 26.00 -2.66
C GLN A 142 1.60 25.38 -3.76
N THR A 143 2.17 24.97 -4.87
CA THR A 143 1.42 24.33 -5.99
C THR A 143 0.81 23.02 -5.50
N SER A 144 1.57 22.16 -4.81
CA SER A 144 1.06 20.89 -4.26
C SER A 144 -0.09 21.15 -3.28
N ILE A 145 0.00 22.17 -2.43
CA ILE A 145 -1.06 22.50 -1.47
C ILE A 145 -2.34 22.90 -2.20
N VAL A 146 -2.26 23.86 -3.14
CA VAL A 146 -3.43 24.36 -3.86
C VAL A 146 -4.07 23.24 -4.71
N CYS A 147 -3.27 22.52 -5.50
CA CYS A 147 -3.78 21.42 -6.33
C CYS A 147 -4.34 20.27 -5.47
N GLY A 148 -3.71 19.97 -4.33
CA GLY A 148 -4.17 18.93 -3.42
C GLY A 148 -5.54 19.28 -2.81
N VAL A 149 -5.75 20.53 -2.41
CA VAL A 149 -7.06 21.00 -1.90
C VAL A 149 -8.14 20.85 -2.97
N GLU A 150 -7.88 21.30 -4.19
CA GLU A 150 -8.85 21.17 -5.28
C GLU A 150 -9.13 19.71 -5.65
N ALA A 151 -8.11 18.84 -5.65
CA ALA A 151 -8.29 17.40 -5.89
C ALA A 151 -9.16 16.70 -4.82
N VAL A 152 -9.14 17.20 -3.57
CA VAL A 152 -10.05 16.67 -2.52
C VAL A 152 -11.48 17.13 -2.74
N LYS A 153 -11.68 18.36 -3.19
CA LYS A 153 -13.01 18.92 -3.45
C LYS A 153 -13.69 18.28 -4.67
N ASP A 154 -12.92 17.91 -5.69
CA ASP A 154 -13.42 17.30 -6.92
C ASP A 154 -13.63 15.78 -6.73
N ARG A 155 -14.65 15.47 -5.94
CA ARG A 155 -15.02 14.11 -5.61
C ARG A 155 -15.52 13.34 -6.84
N GLU A 156 -16.30 13.98 -7.69
CA GLU A 156 -16.87 13.34 -8.88
C GLU A 156 -15.77 12.89 -9.86
N TYR A 157 -14.77 13.75 -10.13
CA TYR A 157 -13.64 13.39 -10.96
C TYR A 157 -12.85 12.21 -10.36
N PHE A 158 -12.60 12.24 -9.06
CA PHE A 158 -11.91 11.18 -8.34
C PHE A 158 -12.64 9.83 -8.46
N GLU A 159 -13.92 9.79 -8.10
CA GLU A 159 -14.72 8.56 -8.14
C GLU A 159 -14.85 8.01 -9.57
N ASN A 160 -15.02 8.88 -10.55
CA ASN A 160 -15.07 8.50 -11.98
C ASN A 160 -13.71 7.95 -12.46
N GLY A 161 -12.60 8.53 -12.01
CA GLY A 161 -11.25 8.07 -12.31
C GLY A 161 -11.00 6.67 -11.75
N VAL A 162 -11.28 6.46 -10.48
CA VAL A 162 -11.15 5.16 -9.81
C VAL A 162 -11.98 4.09 -10.53
N ARG A 163 -13.27 4.38 -10.80
CA ARG A 163 -14.14 3.44 -11.51
C ARG A 163 -13.58 3.03 -12.87
N LYS A 164 -13.13 3.98 -13.69
CA LYS A 164 -12.53 3.69 -15.00
C LYS A 164 -11.29 2.80 -14.89
N ILE A 165 -10.45 3.03 -13.89
CA ILE A 165 -9.25 2.21 -13.66
C ILE A 165 -9.65 0.79 -13.30
N VAL A 166 -10.61 0.62 -12.38
CA VAL A 166 -11.12 -0.71 -11.99
C VAL A 166 -11.75 -1.43 -13.18
N GLU A 167 -12.62 -0.76 -13.95
CA GLU A 167 -13.23 -1.33 -15.17
C GLU A 167 -12.18 -1.76 -16.19
N THR A 168 -11.14 -0.92 -16.40
CA THR A 168 -10.03 -1.24 -17.31
C THR A 168 -9.19 -2.40 -16.80
N ARG A 169 -8.97 -2.50 -15.49
CA ARG A 169 -8.28 -3.64 -14.87
C ARG A 169 -9.04 -4.95 -15.12
N GLU A 170 -10.33 -4.97 -14.88
CA GLU A 170 -11.15 -6.17 -15.09
C GLU A 170 -11.18 -6.57 -16.57
N TRP A 171 -11.34 -5.62 -17.49
CA TRP A 171 -11.19 -5.87 -18.93
C TRP A 171 -9.81 -6.43 -19.28
N ALA A 172 -8.73 -5.86 -18.74
CA ALA A 172 -7.38 -6.34 -19.01
C ALA A 172 -7.13 -7.77 -18.48
N LYS A 173 -7.73 -8.13 -17.34
CA LYS A 173 -7.69 -9.51 -16.82
C LYS A 173 -8.34 -10.49 -17.79
N GLU A 174 -9.49 -10.14 -18.38
CA GLU A 174 -10.16 -10.96 -19.38
C GLU A 174 -9.30 -11.14 -20.65
N GLU A 175 -8.67 -10.05 -21.13
CA GLU A 175 -7.79 -10.12 -22.30
C GLU A 175 -6.52 -10.96 -22.04
N LEU A 176 -5.92 -10.81 -20.85
CA LEU A 176 -4.77 -11.61 -20.43
C LEU A 176 -5.13 -13.11 -20.36
N THR A 177 -6.32 -13.45 -19.88
CA THR A 177 -6.81 -14.84 -19.88
C THR A 177 -6.88 -15.43 -21.28
N LYS A 178 -7.37 -14.66 -22.27
CA LYS A 178 -7.43 -15.10 -23.69
C LYS A 178 -6.05 -15.33 -24.27
N LEU A 179 -5.04 -14.64 -23.77
CA LEU A 179 -3.63 -14.78 -24.15
C LEU A 179 -2.89 -15.88 -23.38
N GLY A 180 -3.56 -16.61 -22.49
CA GLY A 180 -2.98 -17.71 -21.72
C GLY A 180 -2.27 -17.30 -20.43
N PHE A 181 -2.35 -16.04 -20.01
CA PHE A 181 -1.81 -15.60 -18.73
C PHE A 181 -2.67 -16.07 -17.56
N THR A 182 -2.01 -16.30 -16.44
CA THR A 182 -2.63 -16.42 -15.12
C THR A 182 -2.22 -15.23 -14.27
N TYR A 183 -3.08 -14.79 -13.35
CA TYR A 183 -2.85 -13.62 -12.51
C TYR A 183 -3.50 -13.78 -11.14
N LEU A 184 -3.01 -12.99 -10.18
CA LEU A 184 -3.64 -12.85 -8.88
C LEU A 184 -4.79 -11.82 -8.97
N ASP A 185 -5.80 -11.99 -8.12
CA ASP A 185 -6.91 -11.03 -8.05
C ASP A 185 -6.43 -9.72 -7.44
N SER A 186 -6.41 -8.67 -8.25
CA SER A 186 -5.81 -7.40 -7.86
C SER A 186 -6.83 -6.43 -7.30
N GLY A 187 -6.55 -5.88 -6.12
CA GLY A 187 -7.19 -4.71 -5.52
C GLY A 187 -6.46 -3.39 -5.82
N SER A 188 -5.58 -3.34 -6.83
CA SER A 188 -4.79 -2.17 -7.16
C SER A 188 -5.01 -1.69 -8.61
N ASN A 189 -4.20 -0.76 -9.10
CA ASN A 189 -4.21 -0.29 -10.49
C ASN A 189 -3.18 -0.98 -11.38
N PHE A 190 -2.75 -2.18 -11.02
CA PHE A 190 -1.87 -3.06 -11.79
C PHE A 190 -2.30 -4.52 -11.64
N ILE A 191 -1.76 -5.40 -12.46
CA ILE A 191 -2.04 -6.84 -12.45
C ILE A 191 -0.72 -7.58 -12.30
N PHE A 192 -0.64 -8.52 -11.35
CA PHE A 192 0.50 -9.41 -11.18
C PHE A 192 0.23 -10.71 -11.93
N ALA A 193 0.81 -10.82 -13.13
CA ALA A 193 0.52 -11.89 -14.06
C ALA A 193 1.75 -12.71 -14.42
N LYS A 194 1.55 -13.98 -14.77
CA LYS A 194 2.58 -14.87 -15.31
C LYS A 194 2.02 -15.65 -16.52
N HIS A 195 2.89 -16.03 -17.43
CA HIS A 195 2.56 -16.94 -18.54
C HIS A 195 3.23 -18.30 -18.31
N PRO A 196 2.55 -19.44 -18.54
CA PRO A 196 3.12 -20.76 -18.28
C PRO A 196 4.26 -21.14 -19.26
N GLU A 197 4.26 -20.59 -20.47
CA GLU A 197 5.20 -20.93 -21.54
C GLU A 197 6.33 -19.92 -21.73
N TYR A 198 6.21 -18.71 -21.18
CA TYR A 198 7.19 -17.62 -21.36
C TYR A 198 7.79 -17.22 -20.03
N ASP A 199 9.12 -17.09 -20.01
CA ASP A 199 9.84 -16.54 -18.87
C ASP A 199 9.52 -15.04 -18.68
N ALA A 200 9.30 -14.61 -17.45
CA ALA A 200 8.92 -13.24 -17.14
C ALA A 200 9.98 -12.20 -17.56
N LYS A 201 11.28 -12.56 -17.46
CA LYS A 201 12.37 -11.67 -17.85
C LYS A 201 12.44 -11.53 -19.38
N GLU A 202 12.25 -12.63 -20.11
CA GLU A 202 12.22 -12.61 -21.58
C GLU A 202 11.03 -11.77 -22.08
N LEU A 203 9.83 -11.94 -21.48
CA LEU A 203 8.67 -11.10 -21.77
C LEU A 203 8.95 -9.62 -21.48
N PHE A 204 9.54 -9.32 -20.33
CA PHE A 204 9.88 -7.95 -19.96
C PHE A 204 10.84 -7.30 -20.97
N GLU A 205 11.90 -8.00 -21.35
CA GLU A 205 12.88 -7.45 -22.32
C GLU A 205 12.26 -7.28 -23.72
N ALA A 206 11.39 -8.20 -24.14
CA ALA A 206 10.69 -8.10 -25.42
C ALA A 206 9.68 -6.93 -25.47
N LEU A 207 8.99 -6.66 -24.37
CA LEU A 207 8.00 -5.57 -24.29
C LEU A 207 8.63 -4.20 -24.04
N LYS A 208 9.88 -4.15 -23.59
CA LYS A 208 10.61 -2.91 -23.33
C LYS A 208 11.21 -2.30 -24.60
N ALA A 209 11.40 -3.08 -25.66
CA ALA A 209 11.89 -2.65 -26.96
C ALA A 209 10.81 -1.85 -27.72
#